data_1759b7361846c37a7bf52ca78a53c343
#
_entry.id   1759b7361846c37a7bf52ca78a53c343
#
_cell.length_a   1.000
_cell.length_b   1.000
_cell.length_c   1.000
_cell.angle_alpha   90.00
_cell.angle_beta   90.00
_cell.angle_gamma   90.00
#
_symmetry.space_group_name_H-M   'P 1'
#
loop_
_entity.id
_entity.type
_entity.pdbx_description
1 polymer ?
#
loop_
_entity_poly.entity_id
_entity_poly.type
_entity_poly.pdbx_seq_one_letter_code
_entity_poly.pdbx_strand_id
1 'polypeptide(L)'
;SGFGGIAAALRLKAKGHNVKLIEKHPDLGGRARVFKKNGFIYDAGPTVITAPYLINELFELFNKDPKNYIELTPLKIWYQFIFEDKTKFNYSGDEIEMKDQIEKLSKEDVNGYEKLVNFTKKIFDKGFLELADVPFDKPFVMMQQLPALLKLKSYKSVYSLVSSYIKNEKLRRMLSMHPLLVGGNPFTTTSIYGLILYLEKKWGIHYSVGGTGNIIKGFEKLMNEVGIEIIKNSEVTEII
;
A
#
# COMPACT_ATOMS: atom_id res chain seq x y z
N SER A 1 17.41 -6.43 0.03
CA SER A 1 16.43 -7.40 -0.46
C SER A 1 15.01 -7.13 0.07
N GLY A 2 14.60 -5.86 0.21
CA GLY A 2 13.19 -5.50 0.39
C GLY A 2 12.39 -5.64 -0.91
N PHE A 3 11.07 -5.37 -0.89
CA PHE A 3 10.21 -5.50 -2.08
C PHE A 3 10.77 -4.76 -3.31
N GLY A 4 11.31 -3.54 -3.15
CA GLY A 4 11.90 -2.79 -4.25
C GLY A 4 13.11 -3.48 -4.87
N GLY A 5 14.03 -4.01 -4.05
CA GLY A 5 15.20 -4.76 -4.52
C GLY A 5 14.83 -6.07 -5.20
N ILE A 6 13.85 -6.79 -4.64
CA ILE A 6 13.31 -8.03 -5.23
C ILE A 6 12.66 -7.74 -6.59
N ALA A 7 11.81 -6.71 -6.66
CA ALA A 7 11.14 -6.32 -7.90
C ALA A 7 12.15 -5.89 -8.98
N ALA A 8 13.19 -5.12 -8.60
CA ALA A 8 14.25 -4.73 -9.51
C ALA A 8 15.03 -5.95 -10.03
N ALA A 9 15.39 -6.88 -9.13
CA ALA A 9 16.11 -8.11 -9.50
C ALA A 9 15.32 -8.97 -10.49
N LEU A 10 14.02 -9.19 -10.24
CA LEU A 10 13.14 -9.95 -11.12
C LEU A 10 12.97 -9.26 -12.48
N ARG A 11 12.75 -7.94 -12.52
CA ARG A 11 12.61 -7.20 -13.79
C ARG A 11 13.90 -7.19 -14.61
N LEU A 12 15.06 -7.05 -13.96
CA LEU A 12 16.36 -7.16 -14.65
C LEU A 12 16.59 -8.56 -15.20
N LYS A 13 16.25 -9.60 -14.43
CA LYS A 13 16.33 -10.98 -14.89
C LYS A 13 15.46 -11.26 -16.09
N ALA A 14 14.21 -10.77 -16.07
CA ALA A 14 13.28 -10.89 -17.20
C ALA A 14 13.80 -10.20 -18.47
N LYS A 15 14.65 -9.17 -18.33
CA LYS A 15 15.36 -8.51 -19.44
C LYS A 15 16.64 -9.24 -19.88
N GLY A 16 16.93 -10.41 -19.32
CA GLY A 16 18.07 -11.24 -19.73
C GLY A 16 19.38 -10.95 -18.99
N HIS A 17 19.39 -10.10 -17.97
CA HIS A 17 20.61 -9.80 -17.21
C HIS A 17 20.98 -10.95 -16.25
N ASN A 18 22.28 -11.11 -16.00
CA ASN A 18 22.77 -11.89 -14.87
C ASN A 18 22.63 -11.08 -13.60
N VAL A 19 21.82 -11.57 -12.65
CA VAL A 19 21.43 -10.81 -11.45
C VAL A 19 21.93 -11.52 -10.21
N LYS A 20 22.58 -10.76 -9.32
CA LYS A 20 22.92 -11.17 -7.95
C LYS A 20 22.17 -10.26 -6.98
N LEU A 21 21.48 -10.84 -6.01
CA LEU A 21 20.82 -10.15 -4.92
C LEU A 21 21.61 -10.35 -3.63
N ILE A 22 22.17 -9.26 -3.10
CA ILE A 22 23.00 -9.30 -1.90
C ILE A 22 22.19 -8.80 -0.71
N GLU A 23 22.19 -9.53 0.40
CA GLU A 23 21.46 -9.21 1.62
C GLU A 23 22.36 -9.39 2.85
N LYS A 24 22.41 -8.38 3.72
CA LYS A 24 23.22 -8.41 4.94
C LYS A 24 22.67 -9.33 6.03
N HIS A 25 21.39 -9.60 6.01
CA HIS A 25 20.72 -10.46 6.99
C HIS A 25 20.60 -11.91 6.49
N PRO A 26 20.30 -12.86 7.40
CA PRO A 26 20.04 -14.25 7.02
C PRO A 26 18.71 -14.42 6.25
N ASP A 27 17.78 -13.47 6.42
CA ASP A 27 16.46 -13.50 5.81
C ASP A 27 16.26 -12.31 4.87
N LEU A 28 15.56 -12.55 3.75
CA LEU A 28 15.14 -11.52 2.82
C LEU A 28 13.94 -10.71 3.37
N GLY A 29 13.58 -9.65 2.70
CA GLY A 29 12.34 -8.90 2.93
C GLY A 29 12.53 -7.46 3.40
N GLY A 30 13.72 -7.07 3.85
CA GLY A 30 13.96 -5.71 4.33
C GLY A 30 12.98 -5.32 5.44
N ARG A 31 12.13 -4.31 5.23
CA ARG A 31 11.07 -3.93 6.18
C ARG A 31 9.89 -4.90 6.25
N ALA A 32 9.77 -5.83 5.29
CA ALA A 32 8.75 -6.87 5.28
C ALA A 32 9.26 -8.23 5.82
N ARG A 33 10.46 -8.25 6.42
CA ARG A 33 10.98 -9.46 7.05
C ARG A 33 10.20 -9.83 8.30
N VAL A 34 10.34 -11.08 8.70
CA VAL A 34 9.65 -11.67 9.84
C VAL A 34 10.63 -11.95 10.96
N PHE A 35 10.25 -11.67 12.20
CA PHE A 35 11.03 -12.03 13.37
C PHE A 35 10.46 -13.29 14.02
N LYS A 36 11.37 -14.18 14.41
CA LYS A 36 11.01 -15.39 15.17
C LYS A 36 11.63 -15.32 16.56
N LYS A 37 10.80 -15.41 17.59
CA LYS A 37 11.27 -15.39 18.98
C LYS A 37 10.39 -16.29 19.84
N ASN A 38 11.01 -17.20 20.60
CA ASN A 38 10.33 -18.10 21.55
C ASN A 38 9.17 -18.89 20.92
N GLY A 39 9.32 -19.35 19.68
CA GLY A 39 8.27 -20.09 18.94
C GLY A 39 7.20 -19.23 18.29
N PHE A 40 7.20 -17.92 18.54
CA PHE A 40 6.29 -16.97 17.91
C PHE A 40 6.88 -16.36 16.64
N ILE A 41 6.00 -16.00 15.70
CA ILE A 41 6.33 -15.36 14.44
C ILE A 41 5.70 -13.96 14.45
N TYR A 42 6.51 -12.93 14.19
CA TYR A 42 6.08 -11.53 14.18
C TYR A 42 6.36 -10.93 12.80
N ASP A 43 5.32 -10.53 12.09
CA ASP A 43 5.46 -9.70 10.90
C ASP A 43 5.93 -8.30 11.32
N ALA A 44 7.05 -7.84 10.76
CA ALA A 44 7.62 -6.53 11.11
C ALA A 44 7.19 -5.42 10.17
N GLY A 45 6.48 -5.76 9.11
CA GLY A 45 6.17 -4.87 8.02
C GLY A 45 4.68 -4.81 7.67
N PRO A 46 4.40 -4.42 6.44
CA PRO A 46 3.04 -4.23 5.97
C PRO A 46 2.26 -5.56 5.97
N THR A 47 1.13 -5.58 6.65
CA THR A 47 0.20 -6.72 6.67
C THR A 47 -1.01 -6.48 5.75
N VAL A 48 -1.18 -5.25 5.29
CA VAL A 48 -2.29 -4.80 4.44
C VAL A 48 -1.83 -4.79 2.99
N ILE A 49 -2.40 -5.66 2.16
CA ILE A 49 -2.08 -5.75 0.73
C ILE A 49 -3.21 -5.11 -0.08
N THR A 50 -2.94 -3.94 -0.65
CA THR A 50 -3.95 -3.11 -1.32
C THR A 50 -3.86 -3.12 -2.86
N ALA A 51 -2.74 -3.58 -3.42
CA ALA A 51 -2.50 -3.63 -4.86
C ALA A 51 -1.89 -4.99 -5.26
N PRO A 52 -2.64 -6.10 -5.14
CA PRO A 52 -2.13 -7.45 -5.36
C PRO A 52 -1.57 -7.67 -6.77
N TYR A 53 -2.05 -6.92 -7.77
CA TYR A 53 -1.55 -7.03 -9.13
C TYR A 53 -0.05 -6.68 -9.25
N LEU A 54 0.48 -5.77 -8.40
CA LEU A 54 1.92 -5.45 -8.37
C LEU A 54 2.78 -6.63 -7.91
N ILE A 55 2.20 -7.53 -7.12
CA ILE A 55 2.83 -8.79 -6.74
C ILE A 55 2.73 -9.78 -7.89
N ASN A 56 1.53 -9.93 -8.46
CA ASN A 56 1.25 -10.90 -9.51
C ASN A 56 2.08 -10.67 -10.78
N GLU A 57 2.21 -9.41 -11.22
CA GLU A 57 2.98 -9.07 -12.41
C GLU A 57 4.43 -9.58 -12.38
N LEU A 58 5.05 -9.67 -11.18
CA LEU A 58 6.43 -10.16 -11.05
C LEU A 58 6.53 -11.66 -11.35
N PHE A 59 5.48 -12.43 -11.11
CA PHE A 59 5.39 -13.85 -11.50
C PHE A 59 5.07 -14.00 -12.97
N GLU A 60 4.17 -13.14 -13.49
CA GLU A 60 3.75 -13.12 -14.89
C GLU A 60 4.91 -12.84 -15.84
N LEU A 61 5.93 -12.05 -15.43
CA LEU A 61 7.17 -11.85 -16.19
C LEU A 61 7.87 -13.16 -16.61
N PHE A 62 7.62 -14.24 -15.87
CA PHE A 62 8.22 -15.56 -16.10
C PHE A 62 7.19 -16.63 -16.44
N ASN A 63 5.97 -16.23 -16.83
CA ASN A 63 4.84 -17.14 -17.13
C ASN A 63 4.51 -18.08 -15.96
N LYS A 64 4.62 -17.59 -14.72
CA LYS A 64 4.30 -18.33 -13.49
C LYS A 64 2.97 -17.86 -12.91
N ASP A 65 2.14 -18.80 -12.46
CA ASP A 65 0.92 -18.46 -11.72
C ASP A 65 1.25 -18.08 -10.27
N PRO A 66 0.97 -16.83 -9.85
CA PRO A 66 1.25 -16.38 -8.47
C PRO A 66 0.63 -17.27 -7.39
N LYS A 67 -0.52 -17.89 -7.66
CA LYS A 67 -1.24 -18.76 -6.71
C LYS A 67 -0.45 -19.98 -6.29
N ASN A 68 0.53 -20.42 -7.08
CA ASN A 68 1.40 -21.54 -6.74
C ASN A 68 2.53 -21.14 -5.75
N TYR A 69 2.61 -19.86 -5.40
CA TYR A 69 3.68 -19.30 -4.57
C TYR A 69 3.14 -18.53 -3.35
N ILE A 70 2.03 -17.79 -3.54
CA ILE A 70 1.49 -16.87 -2.53
C ILE A 70 -0.04 -16.99 -2.55
N GLU A 71 -0.62 -17.19 -1.38
CA GLU A 71 -2.06 -17.18 -1.21
C GLU A 71 -2.50 -15.83 -0.61
N LEU A 72 -3.27 -15.05 -1.40
CA LEU A 72 -3.85 -13.78 -0.97
C LEU A 72 -5.36 -13.93 -0.84
N THR A 73 -5.88 -13.70 0.36
CA THR A 73 -7.31 -13.76 0.66
C THR A 73 -7.90 -12.36 0.76
N PRO A 74 -8.94 -12.02 -0.01
CA PRO A 74 -9.62 -10.73 0.13
C PRO A 74 -10.36 -10.65 1.46
N LEU A 75 -10.28 -9.49 2.11
CA LEU A 75 -10.96 -9.22 3.37
C LEU A 75 -12.32 -8.59 3.11
N LYS A 76 -13.37 -9.06 3.80
CA LYS A 76 -14.70 -8.46 3.76
C LYS A 76 -14.74 -7.17 4.58
N ILE A 77 -14.23 -7.20 5.81
CA ILE A 77 -14.05 -6.03 6.68
C ILE A 77 -12.56 -5.71 6.66
N TRP A 78 -12.22 -4.51 6.23
CA TRP A 78 -10.84 -4.05 6.12
C TRP A 78 -10.32 -3.55 7.45
N TYR A 79 -11.11 -2.68 8.11
CA TYR A 79 -10.80 -2.13 9.42
C TYR A 79 -12.06 -2.09 10.27
N GLN A 80 -11.92 -2.37 11.55
CA GLN A 80 -12.96 -2.12 12.53
C GLN A 80 -12.53 -0.98 13.44
N PHE A 81 -13.30 0.11 13.44
CA PHE A 81 -13.09 1.23 14.35
C PHE A 81 -13.97 1.06 15.57
N ILE A 82 -13.38 1.20 16.74
CA ILE A 82 -14.07 1.20 18.03
C ILE A 82 -13.78 2.54 18.69
N PHE A 83 -14.80 3.35 18.85
CA PHE A 83 -14.71 4.66 19.46
C PHE A 83 -14.82 4.61 20.98
N GLU A 84 -14.47 5.70 21.68
CA GLU A 84 -14.47 5.79 23.14
C GLU A 84 -15.85 5.47 23.76
N ASP A 85 -16.93 5.85 23.09
CA ASP A 85 -18.34 5.55 23.47
C ASP A 85 -18.78 4.14 23.06
N LYS A 86 -17.83 3.27 22.69
CA LYS A 86 -18.06 1.89 22.21
C LYS A 86 -18.82 1.77 20.88
N THR A 87 -19.07 2.87 20.18
CA THR A 87 -19.59 2.83 18.80
C THR A 87 -18.60 2.05 17.94
N LYS A 88 -19.12 1.09 17.17
CA LYS A 88 -18.32 0.32 16.20
C LYS A 88 -18.65 0.74 14.79
N PHE A 89 -17.64 0.80 13.92
CA PHE A 89 -17.79 1.03 12.51
C PHE A 89 -16.92 0.03 11.73
N ASN A 90 -17.52 -0.72 10.82
CA ASN A 90 -16.81 -1.65 9.96
C ASN A 90 -16.53 -0.96 8.63
N TYR A 91 -15.28 -0.65 8.38
CA TYR A 91 -14.84 -0.09 7.12
C TYR A 91 -14.60 -1.23 6.12
N SER A 92 -15.31 -1.19 5.00
CA SER A 92 -15.29 -2.26 3.99
C SER A 92 -15.31 -1.69 2.57
N GLY A 93 -15.20 -2.57 1.56
CA GLY A 93 -15.35 -2.20 0.15
C GLY A 93 -16.79 -2.13 -0.32
N ASP A 94 -17.74 -2.60 0.48
CA ASP A 94 -19.17 -2.59 0.15
C ASP A 94 -19.73 -1.17 0.29
N GLU A 95 -20.13 -0.60 -0.83
CA GLU A 95 -20.59 0.79 -0.88
C GLU A 95 -21.94 0.99 -0.17
N ILE A 96 -22.81 -0.01 -0.23
CA ILE A 96 -24.12 0.04 0.43
C ILE A 96 -23.93 0.00 1.92
N GLU A 97 -23.16 -1.00 2.42
CA GLU A 97 -22.83 -1.15 3.84
C GLU A 97 -22.15 0.10 4.39
N MET A 98 -21.19 0.68 3.64
CA MET A 98 -20.50 1.90 4.04
C MET A 98 -21.46 3.08 4.18
N LYS A 99 -22.36 3.30 3.21
CA LYS A 99 -23.34 4.38 3.25
C LYS A 99 -24.33 4.19 4.42
N ASP A 100 -24.83 3.00 4.63
CA ASP A 100 -25.73 2.67 5.74
C ASP A 100 -25.10 2.95 7.11
N GLN A 101 -23.84 2.60 7.28
CA GLN A 101 -23.11 2.87 8.54
C GLN A 101 -22.84 4.39 8.70
N ILE A 102 -22.50 5.10 7.62
CA ILE A 102 -22.31 6.55 7.64
C ILE A 102 -23.63 7.24 7.99
N GLU A 103 -24.75 6.83 7.38
CA GLU A 103 -26.08 7.43 7.65
C GLU A 103 -26.48 7.28 9.12
N LYS A 104 -26.18 6.14 9.76
CA LYS A 104 -26.42 5.91 11.20
C LYS A 104 -25.65 6.88 12.10
N LEU A 105 -24.47 7.35 11.67
CA LEU A 105 -23.67 8.32 12.43
C LEU A 105 -23.99 9.77 12.05
N SER A 106 -24.23 10.02 10.75
CA SER A 106 -24.50 11.36 10.21
C SER A 106 -25.10 11.24 8.81
N LYS A 107 -26.41 11.42 8.71
CA LYS A 107 -27.13 11.37 7.43
C LYS A 107 -26.61 12.40 6.41
N GLU A 108 -26.25 13.59 6.87
CA GLU A 108 -25.73 14.67 6.03
C GLU A 108 -24.35 14.33 5.41
N ASP A 109 -23.57 13.42 6.00
CA ASP A 109 -22.25 13.05 5.54
C ASP A 109 -22.25 11.98 4.44
N VAL A 110 -23.37 11.34 4.14
CA VAL A 110 -23.47 10.36 3.03
C VAL A 110 -23.05 10.98 1.70
N ASN A 111 -23.62 12.14 1.36
CA ASN A 111 -23.25 12.87 0.13
C ASN A 111 -21.80 13.41 0.21
N GLY A 112 -21.36 13.81 1.43
CA GLY A 112 -19.97 14.21 1.68
C GLY A 112 -18.98 13.09 1.39
N TYR A 113 -19.30 11.87 1.81
CA TYR A 113 -18.49 10.67 1.54
C TYR A 113 -18.37 10.38 0.04
N GLU A 114 -19.47 10.41 -0.70
CA GLU A 114 -19.46 10.22 -2.16
C GLU A 114 -18.56 11.24 -2.87
N LYS A 115 -18.68 12.52 -2.48
CA LYS A 115 -17.83 13.58 -3.03
C LYS A 115 -16.36 13.40 -2.67
N LEU A 116 -16.06 12.94 -1.45
CA LEU A 116 -14.70 12.63 -0.99
C LEU A 116 -14.12 11.48 -1.83
N VAL A 117 -14.84 10.37 -1.98
CA VAL A 117 -14.42 9.23 -2.80
C VAL A 117 -14.12 9.66 -4.24
N ASN A 118 -15.01 10.44 -4.85
CA ASN A 118 -14.82 10.97 -6.21
C ASN A 118 -13.60 11.91 -6.32
N PHE A 119 -13.31 12.67 -5.27
CA PHE A 119 -12.14 13.53 -5.24
C PHE A 119 -10.85 12.72 -5.04
N THR A 120 -10.85 11.74 -4.15
CA THR A 120 -9.69 10.86 -3.94
C THR A 120 -9.39 9.98 -5.16
N LYS A 121 -10.42 9.64 -5.99
CA LYS A 121 -10.20 9.05 -7.31
C LYS A 121 -9.31 9.93 -8.20
N LYS A 122 -9.56 11.23 -8.27
CA LYS A 122 -8.74 12.16 -9.06
C LYS A 122 -7.29 12.23 -8.55
N ILE A 123 -7.11 12.16 -7.22
CA ILE A 123 -5.77 12.10 -6.64
C ILE A 123 -5.10 10.78 -7.01
N PHE A 124 -5.84 9.67 -6.96
CA PHE A 124 -5.35 8.34 -7.33
C PHE A 124 -4.94 8.29 -8.82
N ASP A 125 -5.81 8.76 -9.72
CA ASP A 125 -5.54 8.76 -11.15
C ASP A 125 -4.24 9.51 -11.46
N LYS A 126 -4.02 10.67 -10.83
CA LYS A 126 -2.80 11.45 -11.01
C LYS A 126 -1.60 10.89 -10.26
N GLY A 127 -1.75 10.64 -8.96
CA GLY A 127 -0.63 10.27 -8.07
C GLY A 127 -0.17 8.83 -8.24
N PHE A 128 -1.08 7.92 -8.52
CA PHE A 128 -0.77 6.49 -8.62
C PHE A 128 -0.68 5.99 -10.07
N LEU A 129 -1.62 6.37 -10.96
CA LEU A 129 -1.59 5.86 -12.32
C LEU A 129 -0.63 6.64 -13.24
N GLU A 130 -0.55 7.96 -13.10
CA GLU A 130 0.29 8.77 -13.99
C GLU A 130 1.71 8.98 -13.45
N LEU A 131 1.88 9.09 -12.12
CA LEU A 131 3.14 9.53 -11.52
C LEU A 131 3.91 8.43 -10.78
N ALA A 132 3.36 7.21 -10.61
CA ALA A 132 4.04 6.14 -9.88
C ALA A 132 5.40 5.76 -10.47
N ASP A 133 5.50 5.78 -11.80
CA ASP A 133 6.71 5.39 -12.54
C ASP A 133 7.56 6.60 -12.99
N VAL A 134 7.19 7.82 -12.60
CA VAL A 134 7.92 9.04 -12.99
C VAL A 134 9.00 9.32 -11.97
N PRO A 135 10.28 9.33 -12.36
CA PRO A 135 11.35 9.73 -11.46
C PRO A 135 11.30 11.23 -11.20
N PHE A 136 11.30 11.63 -9.93
CA PHE A 136 11.33 13.05 -9.49
C PHE A 136 12.77 13.51 -9.23
N ASP A 137 13.70 13.10 -10.07
CA ASP A 137 15.13 13.41 -9.98
C ASP A 137 15.48 14.84 -10.48
N LYS A 138 14.58 15.45 -11.26
CA LYS A 138 14.79 16.78 -11.86
C LYS A 138 13.79 17.80 -11.32
N PRO A 139 14.24 18.99 -10.86
CA PRO A 139 13.34 20.05 -10.39
C PRO A 139 12.28 20.46 -11.42
N PHE A 140 12.60 20.39 -12.71
CA PHE A 140 11.68 20.71 -13.80
C PHE A 140 10.45 19.78 -13.83
N VAL A 141 10.62 18.49 -13.55
CA VAL A 141 9.51 17.51 -13.47
C VAL A 141 8.55 17.92 -12.35
N MET A 142 9.08 18.31 -11.18
CA MET A 142 8.26 18.80 -10.06
C MET A 142 7.48 20.07 -10.44
N MET A 143 8.13 21.01 -11.12
CA MET A 143 7.47 22.26 -11.55
C MET A 143 6.32 21.99 -12.52
N GLN A 144 6.48 21.07 -13.46
CA GLN A 144 5.40 20.66 -14.39
C GLN A 144 4.18 20.08 -13.68
N GLN A 145 4.38 19.41 -12.53
CA GLN A 145 3.28 18.81 -11.77
C GLN A 145 2.57 19.82 -10.85
N LEU A 146 3.17 20.97 -10.58
CA LEU A 146 2.66 21.95 -9.62
C LEU A 146 1.18 22.37 -9.87
N PRO A 147 0.74 22.68 -11.11
CA PRO A 147 -0.65 23.04 -11.36
C PRO A 147 -1.64 21.90 -11.03
N ALA A 148 -1.27 20.64 -11.32
CA ALA A 148 -2.07 19.47 -11.00
C ALA A 148 -2.15 19.26 -9.48
N LEU A 149 -1.02 19.37 -8.78
CA LEU A 149 -0.93 19.26 -7.33
C LEU A 149 -1.77 20.32 -6.62
N LEU A 150 -1.79 21.55 -7.12
CA LEU A 150 -2.64 22.63 -6.59
C LEU A 150 -4.12 22.34 -6.78
N LYS A 151 -4.55 21.86 -7.97
CA LYS A 151 -5.93 21.44 -8.24
C LYS A 151 -6.38 20.29 -7.32
N LEU A 152 -5.45 19.39 -6.99
CA LEU A 152 -5.67 18.26 -6.07
C LEU A 152 -5.55 18.67 -4.60
N LYS A 153 -5.38 19.96 -4.31
CA LYS A 153 -5.29 20.52 -2.94
C LYS A 153 -4.16 19.90 -2.11
N SER A 154 -3.05 19.52 -2.75
CA SER A 154 -1.92 18.84 -2.11
C SER A 154 -1.28 19.63 -0.95
N TYR A 155 -1.54 20.93 -0.89
CA TYR A 155 -1.13 21.83 0.21
C TYR A 155 -1.93 21.62 1.51
N LYS A 156 -3.05 20.90 1.45
CA LYS A 156 -3.83 20.53 2.65
C LYS A 156 -3.26 19.26 3.27
N SER A 157 -3.53 19.06 4.56
CA SER A 157 -3.37 17.74 5.18
C SER A 157 -4.53 16.81 4.80
N VAL A 158 -4.33 15.48 4.96
CA VAL A 158 -5.41 14.50 4.72
C VAL A 158 -6.61 14.81 5.60
N TYR A 159 -6.41 15.08 6.90
CA TYR A 159 -7.49 15.44 7.82
C TYR A 159 -8.23 16.70 7.35
N SER A 160 -7.50 17.74 6.94
CA SER A 160 -8.11 18.97 6.44
C SER A 160 -8.88 18.76 5.13
N LEU A 161 -8.41 17.88 4.25
CA LEU A 161 -9.14 17.50 3.05
C LEU A 161 -10.44 16.79 3.41
N VAL A 162 -10.39 15.75 4.24
CA VAL A 162 -11.56 14.99 4.70
C VAL A 162 -12.56 15.91 5.38
N SER A 163 -12.13 16.82 6.25
CA SER A 163 -12.97 17.80 6.95
C SER A 163 -13.67 18.80 6.01
N SER A 164 -13.16 18.95 4.77
CA SER A 164 -13.86 19.77 3.75
C SER A 164 -15.11 19.08 3.19
N TYR A 165 -15.31 17.80 3.42
CA TYR A 165 -16.42 16.99 2.90
C TYR A 165 -17.28 16.38 4.01
N ILE A 166 -16.68 16.08 5.16
CA ILE A 166 -17.29 15.35 6.28
C ILE A 166 -17.42 16.24 7.50
N LYS A 167 -18.59 16.22 8.15
CA LYS A 167 -18.86 17.03 9.33
C LYS A 167 -18.69 16.26 10.63
N ASN A 168 -19.14 15.01 10.68
CA ASN A 168 -19.03 14.16 11.86
C ASN A 168 -17.58 13.84 12.21
N GLU A 169 -17.18 14.07 13.46
CA GLU A 169 -15.81 13.94 13.92
C GLU A 169 -15.30 12.48 13.87
N LYS A 170 -16.14 11.50 14.22
CA LYS A 170 -15.76 10.08 14.14
C LYS A 170 -15.45 9.68 12.71
N LEU A 171 -16.29 10.12 11.76
CA LEU A 171 -16.06 9.85 10.33
C LEU A 171 -14.83 10.58 9.81
N ARG A 172 -14.51 11.80 10.27
CA ARG A 172 -13.27 12.51 9.92
C ARG A 172 -12.05 11.72 10.35
N ARG A 173 -12.00 11.27 11.60
CA ARG A 173 -10.89 10.47 12.14
C ARG A 173 -10.71 9.18 11.34
N MET A 174 -11.78 8.45 11.11
CA MET A 174 -11.76 7.20 10.37
C MET A 174 -11.29 7.39 8.91
N LEU A 175 -11.90 8.31 8.16
CA LEU A 175 -11.61 8.52 6.74
C LEU A 175 -10.27 9.21 6.48
N SER A 176 -9.62 9.75 7.51
CA SER A 176 -8.30 10.37 7.42
C SER A 176 -7.14 9.47 7.89
N MET A 177 -7.42 8.24 8.31
CA MET A 177 -6.41 7.38 8.96
C MET A 177 -5.31 6.86 8.02
N HIS A 178 -5.52 6.87 6.71
CA HIS A 178 -4.65 6.23 5.72
C HIS A 178 -3.16 6.60 5.80
N PRO A 179 -2.75 7.86 6.14
CA PRO A 179 -1.35 8.17 6.36
C PRO A 179 -0.67 7.32 7.43
N LEU A 180 -1.42 6.81 8.44
CA LEU A 180 -0.88 5.95 9.49
C LEU A 180 -0.30 4.65 8.93
N LEU A 181 -0.83 4.14 7.81
CA LEU A 181 -0.34 2.93 7.13
C LEU A 181 1.09 3.07 6.62
N VAL A 182 1.54 4.31 6.40
CA VAL A 182 2.89 4.64 5.91
C VAL A 182 3.71 5.42 6.97
N GLY A 183 3.25 5.44 8.22
CA GLY A 183 3.92 6.12 9.32
C GLY A 183 3.74 7.65 9.33
N GLY A 184 2.77 8.17 8.58
CA GLY A 184 2.47 9.61 8.51
C GLY A 184 1.39 10.04 9.50
N ASN A 185 1.46 11.29 9.96
CA ASN A 185 0.43 11.89 10.79
C ASN A 185 -0.67 12.52 9.89
N PRO A 186 -1.96 12.12 10.01
CA PRO A 186 -3.06 12.65 9.20
C PRO A 186 -3.22 14.17 9.22
N PHE A 187 -2.82 14.82 10.31
CA PHE A 187 -2.94 16.27 10.48
C PHE A 187 -1.85 17.08 9.75
N THR A 188 -0.72 16.44 9.42
CA THR A 188 0.43 17.11 8.77
C THR A 188 0.79 16.51 7.42
N THR A 189 0.41 15.25 7.17
CA THR A 189 0.70 14.58 5.89
C THR A 189 -0.17 15.16 4.77
N THR A 190 0.45 15.46 3.63
CA THR A 190 -0.22 16.00 2.44
C THR A 190 -1.42 15.17 2.00
N SER A 191 -2.48 15.85 1.54
CA SER A 191 -3.73 15.24 1.08
C SER A 191 -3.58 14.29 -0.11
N ILE A 192 -2.41 14.27 -0.76
CA ILE A 192 -2.10 13.28 -1.82
C ILE A 192 -2.27 11.85 -1.28
N TYR A 193 -1.92 11.59 -0.01
CA TYR A 193 -2.13 10.28 0.61
C TYR A 193 -3.61 9.87 0.74
N GLY A 194 -4.55 10.78 0.50
CA GLY A 194 -5.96 10.45 0.32
C GLY A 194 -6.22 9.51 -0.88
N LEU A 195 -5.26 9.37 -1.81
CA LEU A 195 -5.32 8.38 -2.89
C LEU A 195 -5.53 6.95 -2.37
N ILE A 196 -5.00 6.64 -1.17
CA ILE A 196 -5.09 5.30 -0.57
C ILE A 196 -6.56 4.90 -0.35
N LEU A 197 -7.41 5.83 0.06
CA LEU A 197 -8.85 5.57 0.21
C LEU A 197 -9.46 5.03 -1.09
N TYR A 198 -9.12 5.61 -2.24
CA TYR A 198 -9.63 5.12 -3.52
C TYR A 198 -8.91 3.86 -3.99
N LEU A 199 -7.62 3.74 -3.72
CA LEU A 199 -6.82 2.56 -4.04
C LEU A 199 -7.40 1.31 -3.37
N GLU A 200 -7.72 1.39 -2.07
CA GLU A 200 -8.38 0.32 -1.33
C GLU A 200 -9.75 -0.02 -1.92
N LYS A 201 -10.55 1.01 -2.25
CA LYS A 201 -11.86 0.81 -2.89
C LYS A 201 -11.74 0.12 -4.25
N LYS A 202 -10.70 0.41 -5.02
CA LYS A 202 -10.51 -0.13 -6.36
C LYS A 202 -10.09 -1.60 -6.38
N TRP A 203 -9.20 -2.01 -5.49
CA TRP A 203 -8.62 -3.36 -5.50
C TRP A 203 -8.95 -4.18 -4.25
N GLY A 204 -9.56 -3.56 -3.25
CA GLY A 204 -9.79 -4.19 -1.97
C GLY A 204 -8.53 -4.32 -1.13
N ILE A 205 -8.70 -4.90 0.05
CA ILE A 205 -7.61 -5.26 0.95
C ILE A 205 -7.53 -6.77 1.03
N HIS A 206 -6.31 -7.28 0.94
CA HIS A 206 -6.00 -8.70 1.01
C HIS A 206 -5.06 -9.00 2.18
N TYR A 207 -5.18 -10.21 2.69
CA TYR A 207 -4.27 -10.78 3.67
C TYR A 207 -3.47 -11.90 3.02
N SER A 208 -2.16 -11.93 3.27
CA SER A 208 -1.33 -13.06 2.86
C SER A 208 -1.48 -14.19 3.88
N VAL A 209 -1.98 -15.34 3.45
CA VAL A 209 -2.13 -16.51 4.32
C VAL A 209 -0.76 -16.93 4.85
N GLY A 210 -0.66 -17.04 6.18
CA GLY A 210 0.61 -17.29 6.88
C GLY A 210 1.51 -16.05 7.04
N GLY A 211 0.95 -14.84 6.84
CA GLY A 211 1.63 -13.56 7.08
C GLY A 211 2.46 -13.06 5.90
N THR A 212 3.01 -11.84 6.06
CA THR A 212 3.82 -11.18 5.03
C THR A 212 5.08 -11.96 4.66
N GLY A 213 5.61 -12.74 5.62
CA GLY A 213 6.77 -13.61 5.38
C GLY A 213 6.56 -14.63 4.26
N ASN A 214 5.30 -15.05 4.01
CA ASN A 214 5.02 -15.98 2.91
C ASN A 214 5.11 -15.32 1.53
N ILE A 215 4.84 -14.01 1.43
CA ILE A 215 5.10 -13.25 0.20
C ILE A 215 6.59 -13.26 -0.12
N ILE A 216 7.43 -13.02 0.89
CA ILE A 216 8.89 -13.02 0.73
C ILE A 216 9.39 -14.40 0.32
N LYS A 217 8.88 -15.48 0.94
CA LYS A 217 9.23 -16.87 0.57
C LYS A 217 8.79 -17.20 -0.87
N GLY A 218 7.60 -16.72 -1.27
CA GLY A 218 7.12 -16.89 -2.65
C GLY A 218 8.06 -16.23 -3.67
N PHE A 219 8.50 -15.01 -3.39
CA PHE A 219 9.49 -14.34 -4.23
C PHE A 219 10.86 -15.00 -4.19
N GLU A 220 11.32 -15.45 -3.03
CA GLU A 220 12.60 -16.18 -2.91
C GLU A 220 12.57 -17.46 -3.76
N LYS A 221 11.48 -18.22 -3.69
CA LYS A 221 11.25 -19.40 -4.53
C LYS A 221 11.31 -19.05 -6.02
N LEU A 222 10.58 -18.00 -6.45
CA LEU A 222 10.60 -17.54 -7.84
C LEU A 222 12.01 -17.14 -8.27
N MET A 223 12.71 -16.33 -7.49
CA MET A 223 14.07 -15.87 -7.81
C MET A 223 15.04 -17.05 -8.00
N ASN A 224 14.98 -18.07 -7.14
CA ASN A 224 15.77 -19.29 -7.26
C ASN A 224 15.45 -20.06 -8.54
N GLU A 225 14.16 -20.25 -8.87
CA GLU A 225 13.71 -20.95 -10.07
C GLU A 225 14.16 -20.26 -11.36
N VAL A 226 14.21 -18.92 -11.37
CA VAL A 226 14.64 -18.18 -12.58
C VAL A 226 16.14 -17.91 -12.61
N GLY A 227 16.90 -18.44 -11.65
CA GLY A 227 18.37 -18.38 -11.62
C GLY A 227 18.92 -17.00 -11.23
N ILE A 228 18.30 -16.34 -10.25
CA ILE A 228 18.90 -15.19 -9.55
C ILE A 228 19.76 -15.73 -8.42
N GLU A 229 21.04 -15.35 -8.38
CA GLU A 229 21.95 -15.70 -7.29
C GLU A 229 21.63 -14.85 -6.06
N ILE A 230 21.29 -15.50 -4.94
CA ILE A 230 20.97 -14.82 -3.67
C ILE A 230 22.12 -15.05 -2.68
N ILE A 231 22.79 -13.97 -2.26
CA ILE A 231 23.90 -13.99 -1.33
C ILE A 231 23.43 -13.35 -0.02
N LYS A 232 23.22 -14.16 1.00
CA LYS A 232 22.79 -13.72 2.34
C LYS A 232 24.00 -13.53 3.27
N ASN A 233 23.79 -12.87 4.42
CA ASN A 233 24.81 -12.56 5.42
C ASN A 233 26.02 -11.80 4.85
N SER A 234 25.76 -10.95 3.85
CA SER A 234 26.78 -10.18 3.14
C SER A 234 26.36 -8.72 3.07
N GLU A 235 27.05 -7.87 3.81
CA GLU A 235 26.82 -6.43 3.79
C GLU A 235 27.60 -5.77 2.66
N VAL A 236 26.91 -4.97 1.84
CA VAL A 236 27.56 -4.12 0.84
C VAL A 236 28.10 -2.89 1.57
N THR A 237 29.42 -2.72 1.57
CA THR A 237 30.09 -1.60 2.24
C THR A 237 30.46 -0.48 1.28
N GLU A 238 30.66 -0.79 0.00
CA GLU A 238 31.09 0.18 -1.02
C GLU A 238 30.58 -0.23 -2.40
N ILE A 239 30.27 0.77 -3.22
CA ILE A 239 30.01 0.64 -4.67
C ILE A 239 31.14 1.36 -5.38
N ILE A 240 31.93 0.63 -6.17
CA ILE A 240 33.10 1.11 -6.87
C ILE A 240 32.75 1.57 -8.29
#